data_ce672153f806b59919b92cadae1537d3
#
_entry.id   ce672153f806b59919b92cadae1537d3
#
_cell.length_a   1.000
_cell.length_b   1.000
_cell.length_c   1.000
_cell.angle_alpha   90.00
_cell.angle_beta   90.00
_cell.angle_gamma   90.00
#
_symmetry.space_group_name_H-M   'P 1'
#
loop_
_entity.id
_entity.type
_entity.pdbx_description
1 polymer ?
#
loop_
_entity_poly.entity_id
_entity_poly.type
_entity_poly.pdbx_seq_one_letter_code
_entity_poly.pdbx_strand_id
1 'polypeptide(L)'
;MLACPAEGHFAYTPEKAQYIALYIKKAMHYGHVDPTKEGWLMERWKKNEKPSCIPAPVNQFKGDPAQAFWFFDREMIEATLAYQSRYYDMKPQLVSVSQNGKTVSQQNTHLQVHPAFIPQEDGITFQLTPVFLDTVPGESPRLSNWTDLPVGASIGHAGKAPVLQMITGPVVLVDSVTFRIQWNRGTLWTDKKSDIVFSITHPGDEEYKPAVQQAQMIIPVKNTEGQQQYIKFATLPDIKRGTKYVSLSAVSSCGLPVDFYVESGPAYVDGNRLILTAIPPKTTYPVKVTVIAWQYGKNSDPKIKTAEPVKQTFYIR
;
A
#
# COMPACT_ATOMS: atom_id res chain seq x y z
N MET A 1 -7.85 -17.08 -16.50
CA MET A 1 -7.79 -16.03 -15.46
C MET A 1 -7.59 -16.71 -14.11
N LEU A 2 -6.64 -16.24 -13.30
CA LEU A 2 -6.45 -16.72 -11.94
C LEU A 2 -7.36 -15.91 -11.00
N ALA A 3 -8.26 -16.58 -10.29
CA ALA A 3 -8.96 -15.98 -9.17
C ALA A 3 -8.07 -16.09 -7.93
N CYS A 4 -7.91 -14.99 -7.22
CA CYS A 4 -7.08 -14.90 -6.02
C CYS A 4 -7.97 -14.73 -4.79
N PRO A 5 -8.50 -15.83 -4.23
CA PRO A 5 -9.40 -15.75 -3.09
C PRO A 5 -8.67 -15.16 -1.88
N ALA A 6 -9.36 -14.28 -1.16
CA ALA A 6 -8.86 -13.61 0.05
C ALA A 6 -7.54 -12.82 -0.13
N GLU A 7 -7.23 -12.39 -1.35
CA GLU A 7 -6.08 -11.55 -1.65
C GLU A 7 -6.51 -10.17 -2.11
N GLY A 8 -5.85 -9.13 -1.60
CA GLY A 8 -6.08 -7.75 -2.01
C GLY A 8 -5.36 -7.38 -3.29
N HIS A 9 -5.66 -6.18 -3.79
CA HIS A 9 -5.06 -5.64 -5.01
C HIS A 9 -3.52 -5.63 -4.97
N PHE A 10 -2.94 -5.32 -3.83
CA PHE A 10 -1.49 -5.27 -3.62
C PHE A 10 -0.90 -6.56 -3.02
N ALA A 11 -1.71 -7.61 -2.85
CA ALA A 11 -1.21 -8.84 -2.29
C ALA A 11 -0.21 -9.51 -3.24
N TYR A 12 0.96 -9.79 -2.71
CA TYR A 12 2.02 -10.53 -3.39
C TYR A 12 2.41 -11.72 -2.50
N THR A 13 2.28 -12.93 -3.06
CA THR A 13 2.67 -14.14 -2.37
C THR A 13 3.66 -14.95 -3.22
N PRO A 14 4.55 -15.75 -2.60
CA PRO A 14 5.44 -16.65 -3.33
C PRO A 14 4.69 -17.59 -4.27
N GLU A 15 3.53 -18.10 -3.85
CA GLU A 15 2.68 -19.00 -4.64
C GLU A 15 2.12 -18.30 -5.88
N LYS A 16 1.68 -17.05 -5.74
CA LYS A 16 1.24 -16.22 -6.88
C LYS A 16 2.38 -16.00 -7.87
N ALA A 17 3.57 -15.69 -7.37
CA ALA A 17 4.75 -15.52 -8.21
C ALA A 17 5.12 -16.80 -8.95
N GLN A 18 5.09 -17.96 -8.27
CA GLN A 18 5.33 -19.27 -8.88
C GLN A 18 4.28 -19.59 -9.96
N TYR A 19 3.01 -19.32 -9.69
CA TYR A 19 1.95 -19.51 -10.68
C TYR A 19 2.14 -18.64 -11.92
N ILE A 20 2.49 -17.36 -11.75
CA ILE A 20 2.78 -16.45 -12.86
C ILE A 20 4.00 -16.93 -13.65
N ALA A 21 5.05 -17.37 -12.96
CA ALA A 21 6.24 -17.92 -13.61
C ALA A 21 5.92 -19.18 -14.45
N LEU A 22 5.07 -20.07 -13.91
CA LEU A 22 4.58 -21.23 -14.65
C LEU A 22 3.79 -20.79 -15.89
N TYR A 23 2.87 -19.83 -15.75
CA TYR A 23 2.10 -19.30 -16.89
C TYR A 23 3.01 -18.74 -17.99
N ILE A 24 4.01 -17.92 -17.63
CA ILE A 24 4.97 -17.36 -18.59
C ILE A 24 5.74 -18.48 -19.31
N LYS A 25 6.25 -19.48 -18.54
CA LYS A 25 6.95 -20.63 -19.11
C LYS A 25 6.08 -21.39 -20.12
N LYS A 26 4.80 -21.62 -19.80
CA LYS A 26 3.86 -22.29 -20.70
C LYS A 26 3.56 -21.43 -21.95
N ALA A 27 3.33 -20.15 -21.79
CA ALA A 27 3.12 -19.23 -22.90
C ALA A 27 4.31 -19.19 -23.87
N MET A 28 5.54 -19.23 -23.34
CA MET A 28 6.75 -19.30 -24.16
C MET A 28 6.91 -20.66 -24.87
N HIS A 29 6.53 -21.75 -24.20
CA HIS A 29 6.66 -23.12 -24.76
C HIS A 29 5.64 -23.37 -25.85
N TYR A 30 4.37 -23.04 -25.63
CA TYR A 30 3.29 -23.31 -26.58
C TYR A 30 3.20 -22.28 -27.70
N GLY A 31 3.73 -21.07 -27.49
CA GLY A 31 3.67 -20.01 -28.49
C GLY A 31 2.23 -19.61 -28.84
N HIS A 32 1.93 -19.53 -30.12
CA HIS A 32 0.60 -19.20 -30.62
C HIS A 32 -0.25 -20.46 -30.74
N VAL A 33 -1.32 -20.55 -29.95
CA VAL A 33 -2.27 -21.69 -29.94
C VAL A 33 -3.66 -21.17 -30.25
N ASP A 34 -4.42 -21.93 -31.04
CA ASP A 34 -5.84 -21.66 -31.28
C ASP A 34 -6.67 -22.19 -30.09
N PRO A 35 -7.17 -21.32 -29.20
CA PRO A 35 -7.87 -21.75 -27.98
C PRO A 35 -9.24 -22.39 -28.27
N THR A 36 -9.71 -22.35 -29.50
CA THR A 36 -10.96 -23.01 -29.89
C THR A 36 -10.77 -24.49 -30.29
N LYS A 37 -9.52 -24.91 -30.50
CA LYS A 37 -9.17 -26.27 -30.97
C LYS A 37 -8.24 -27.01 -30.01
N GLU A 38 -7.37 -26.27 -29.35
CA GLU A 38 -6.28 -26.81 -28.57
C GLU A 38 -6.33 -26.31 -27.13
N GLY A 39 -5.61 -27.00 -26.21
CA GLY A 39 -5.59 -26.69 -24.81
C GLY A 39 -6.71 -27.34 -24.01
N TRP A 40 -6.98 -26.82 -22.85
CA TRP A 40 -7.89 -27.38 -21.85
C TRP A 40 -8.90 -26.35 -21.39
N LEU A 41 -10.08 -26.81 -21.00
CA LEU A 41 -11.13 -26.00 -20.39
C LEU A 41 -11.41 -26.45 -18.97
N MET A 42 -11.68 -25.49 -18.09
CA MET A 42 -12.13 -25.66 -16.73
C MET A 42 -13.23 -24.63 -16.43
N GLU A 43 -14.26 -25.00 -15.71
CA GLU A 43 -15.28 -24.06 -15.26
C GLU A 43 -14.67 -22.85 -14.56
N ARG A 44 -15.32 -21.69 -14.71
CA ARG A 44 -14.92 -20.48 -13.97
C ARG A 44 -14.95 -20.75 -12.49
N TRP A 45 -13.95 -20.21 -11.82
CA TRP A 45 -13.94 -20.24 -10.36
C TRP A 45 -15.19 -19.54 -9.81
N LYS A 46 -15.89 -20.24 -8.93
CA LYS A 46 -16.98 -19.73 -8.13
C LYS A 46 -16.56 -19.79 -6.67
N LYS A 47 -16.91 -18.75 -5.94
CA LYS A 47 -16.58 -18.65 -4.53
C LYS A 47 -17.19 -19.83 -3.75
N ASN A 48 -16.37 -20.48 -2.95
CA ASN A 48 -16.76 -21.62 -2.08
C ASN A 48 -17.38 -22.83 -2.82
N GLU A 49 -17.36 -22.86 -4.15
CA GLU A 49 -17.90 -23.99 -4.93
C GLU A 49 -16.74 -24.73 -5.62
N LYS A 50 -16.77 -26.05 -5.54
CA LYS A 50 -15.90 -26.90 -6.36
C LYS A 50 -16.42 -26.93 -7.79
N PRO A 51 -15.56 -27.06 -8.82
CA PRO A 51 -16.04 -27.22 -10.19
C PRO A 51 -17.01 -28.40 -10.32
N SER A 52 -18.14 -28.18 -10.99
CA SER A 52 -19.16 -29.21 -11.22
C SER A 52 -18.81 -30.12 -12.38
N CYS A 53 -17.95 -29.62 -13.29
CA CYS A 53 -17.49 -30.33 -14.47
C CYS A 53 -15.99 -30.60 -14.39
N ILE A 54 -15.60 -31.81 -14.74
CA ILE A 54 -14.18 -32.22 -14.75
C ILE A 54 -13.46 -31.43 -15.87
N PRO A 55 -12.31 -30.80 -15.57
CA PRO A 55 -11.50 -30.18 -16.59
C PRO A 55 -11.05 -31.17 -17.65
N ALA A 56 -11.11 -30.77 -18.92
CA ALA A 56 -10.78 -31.64 -20.04
C ALA A 56 -10.20 -30.84 -21.24
N PRO A 57 -9.54 -31.53 -22.20
CA PRO A 57 -9.20 -30.93 -23.48
C PRO A 57 -10.42 -30.28 -24.16
N VAL A 58 -10.20 -29.22 -24.94
CA VAL A 58 -11.26 -28.42 -25.55
C VAL A 58 -12.32 -29.30 -26.26
N ASN A 59 -11.87 -30.29 -26.98
CA ASN A 59 -12.75 -31.22 -27.76
C ASN A 59 -13.43 -32.31 -26.91
N GLN A 60 -13.12 -32.42 -25.62
CA GLN A 60 -13.66 -33.42 -24.69
C GLN A 60 -14.42 -32.79 -23.51
N PHE A 61 -14.36 -31.48 -23.38
CA PHE A 61 -15.00 -30.77 -22.29
C PHE A 61 -16.53 -30.92 -22.33
N LYS A 62 -17.13 -31.31 -21.19
CA LYS A 62 -18.58 -31.61 -21.09
C LYS A 62 -19.40 -30.44 -20.53
N GLY A 63 -18.75 -29.40 -20.03
CA GLY A 63 -19.40 -28.18 -19.53
C GLY A 63 -19.67 -27.19 -20.65
N ASP A 64 -20.20 -26.02 -20.29
CA ASP A 64 -20.39 -24.89 -21.20
C ASP A 64 -19.05 -24.17 -21.44
N PRO A 65 -18.51 -24.20 -22.69
CA PRO A 65 -17.25 -23.48 -22.98
C PRO A 65 -17.33 -21.97 -22.74
N ALA A 66 -18.52 -21.36 -22.87
CA ALA A 66 -18.72 -19.94 -22.60
C ALA A 66 -18.60 -19.59 -21.10
N GLN A 67 -18.74 -20.58 -20.22
CA GLN A 67 -18.58 -20.48 -18.77
C GLN A 67 -17.28 -21.10 -18.27
N ALA A 68 -16.32 -21.35 -19.16
CA ALA A 68 -15.04 -21.94 -18.83
C ALA A 68 -13.87 -20.97 -19.04
N PHE A 69 -12.77 -21.23 -18.34
CA PHE A 69 -11.46 -20.64 -18.60
C PHE A 69 -10.63 -21.62 -19.43
N TRP A 70 -9.86 -21.08 -20.35
CA TRP A 70 -8.91 -21.82 -21.16
C TRP A 70 -7.53 -21.87 -20.52
N PHE A 71 -6.84 -23.01 -20.67
CA PHE A 71 -5.50 -23.26 -20.18
C PHE A 71 -4.65 -23.96 -21.24
N PHE A 72 -3.34 -23.75 -21.20
CA PHE A 72 -2.41 -24.39 -22.13
C PHE A 72 -2.43 -25.93 -22.02
N ASP A 73 -2.45 -26.45 -20.79
CA ASP A 73 -2.37 -27.87 -20.52
C ASP A 73 -2.96 -28.22 -19.13
N ARG A 74 -2.89 -29.52 -18.83
CA ARG A 74 -3.38 -30.07 -17.56
C ARG A 74 -2.58 -29.57 -16.36
N GLU A 75 -1.25 -29.37 -16.49
CA GLU A 75 -0.42 -28.87 -15.39
C GLU A 75 -0.88 -27.47 -14.93
N MET A 76 -1.23 -26.60 -15.89
CA MET A 76 -1.79 -25.28 -15.54
C MET A 76 -3.13 -25.37 -14.82
N ILE A 77 -3.97 -26.34 -15.18
CA ILE A 77 -5.24 -26.59 -14.47
C ILE A 77 -4.97 -27.07 -13.06
N GLU A 78 -4.10 -28.04 -12.86
CA GLU A 78 -3.75 -28.58 -11.55
C GLU A 78 -3.18 -27.50 -10.65
N ALA A 79 -2.27 -26.67 -11.17
CA ALA A 79 -1.73 -25.51 -10.44
C ALA A 79 -2.82 -24.49 -10.09
N THR A 80 -3.78 -24.25 -10.97
CA THR A 80 -4.90 -23.33 -10.72
C THR A 80 -5.84 -23.87 -9.67
N LEU A 81 -6.21 -25.14 -9.75
CA LEU A 81 -7.05 -25.80 -8.73
C LEU A 81 -6.38 -25.81 -7.36
N ALA A 82 -5.11 -26.20 -7.29
CA ALA A 82 -4.34 -26.16 -6.05
C ALA A 82 -4.29 -24.77 -5.44
N TYR A 83 -4.14 -23.72 -6.27
CA TYR A 83 -4.15 -22.33 -5.83
C TYR A 83 -5.52 -21.88 -5.32
N GLN A 84 -6.60 -22.22 -6.01
CA GLN A 84 -7.95 -21.73 -5.72
C GLN A 84 -8.63 -22.52 -4.57
N SER A 85 -8.33 -23.81 -4.45
CA SER A 85 -8.97 -24.71 -3.46
C SER A 85 -8.40 -24.57 -2.04
N ARG A 86 -7.34 -23.80 -1.86
CA ARG A 86 -6.65 -23.65 -0.56
C ARG A 86 -7.59 -23.29 0.61
N TYR A 87 -8.70 -22.63 0.31
CA TYR A 87 -9.57 -22.03 1.33
C TYR A 87 -11.02 -22.51 1.25
N TYR A 88 -11.33 -23.59 0.54
CA TYR A 88 -12.73 -24.00 0.30
C TYR A 88 -13.52 -24.28 1.59
N ASP A 89 -12.95 -24.95 2.53
CA ASP A 89 -13.66 -25.37 3.74
C ASP A 89 -13.36 -24.49 4.96
N MET A 90 -12.70 -23.35 4.76
CA MET A 90 -12.32 -22.42 5.84
C MET A 90 -13.36 -21.34 6.05
N LYS A 91 -13.50 -20.88 7.30
CA LYS A 91 -14.41 -19.79 7.68
C LYS A 91 -13.91 -18.43 7.16
N PRO A 92 -14.81 -17.55 6.73
CA PRO A 92 -14.44 -16.17 6.42
C PRO A 92 -14.14 -15.39 7.68
N GLN A 93 -13.27 -14.37 7.55
CA GLN A 93 -13.05 -13.33 8.54
C GLN A 93 -12.88 -12.00 7.85
N LEU A 94 -13.12 -10.91 8.55
CA LEU A 94 -13.01 -9.55 8.04
C LEU A 94 -12.06 -8.73 8.90
N VAL A 95 -11.22 -7.93 8.25
CA VAL A 95 -10.32 -6.98 8.91
C VAL A 95 -10.66 -5.55 8.50
N SER A 96 -10.35 -4.60 9.36
CA SER A 96 -10.51 -3.18 9.10
C SER A 96 -9.49 -2.38 9.91
N VAL A 97 -9.69 -1.07 9.97
CA VAL A 97 -8.89 -0.14 10.77
C VAL A 97 -9.78 0.61 11.74
N SER A 98 -9.25 0.87 12.93
CA SER A 98 -9.86 1.69 13.97
C SER A 98 -9.09 3.00 14.15
N GLN A 99 -9.81 4.09 14.38
CA GLN A 99 -9.28 5.38 14.82
C GLN A 99 -9.99 5.83 16.09
N ASN A 100 -9.23 6.25 17.10
CA ASN A 100 -9.78 6.71 18.38
C ASN A 100 -10.81 5.73 18.98
N GLY A 101 -10.51 4.43 18.90
CA GLY A 101 -11.37 3.36 19.43
C GLY A 101 -12.63 3.05 18.61
N LYS A 102 -12.83 3.70 17.45
CA LYS A 102 -13.96 3.46 16.56
C LYS A 102 -13.49 2.82 15.26
N THR A 103 -14.14 1.74 14.87
CA THR A 103 -13.91 1.11 13.56
C THR A 103 -14.32 2.05 12.46
N VAL A 104 -13.47 2.21 11.45
CA VAL A 104 -13.78 3.02 10.28
C VAL A 104 -14.69 2.23 9.36
N SER A 105 -15.91 2.74 9.15
CA SER A 105 -16.91 2.13 8.27
C SER A 105 -16.51 2.23 6.80
N GLN A 106 -16.88 1.21 6.03
CA GLN A 106 -16.83 1.31 4.57
C GLN A 106 -17.94 2.26 4.10
N GLN A 107 -17.56 3.14 3.18
CA GLN A 107 -18.49 4.12 2.62
C GLN A 107 -18.90 3.71 1.20
N ASN A 108 -20.20 3.78 0.92
CA ASN A 108 -20.78 3.49 -0.39
C ASN A 108 -20.46 2.05 -0.87
N THR A 109 -20.32 1.88 -2.17
CA THR A 109 -19.99 0.60 -2.82
C THR A 109 -18.48 0.33 -2.91
N HIS A 110 -17.65 1.23 -2.36
CA HIS A 110 -16.21 1.08 -2.38
C HIS A 110 -15.76 0.02 -1.38
N LEU A 111 -14.83 -0.82 -1.81
CA LEU A 111 -14.20 -1.84 -0.95
C LEU A 111 -13.12 -1.26 -0.03
N GLN A 112 -12.73 -0.01 -0.24
CA GLN A 112 -11.75 0.68 0.57
C GLN A 112 -12.43 1.41 1.73
N VAL A 113 -11.78 1.40 2.89
CA VAL A 113 -12.15 2.28 4.00
C VAL A 113 -11.37 3.59 3.90
N HIS A 114 -11.98 4.69 4.36
CA HIS A 114 -11.39 6.02 4.27
C HIS A 114 -11.22 6.62 5.67
N PRO A 115 -10.14 6.23 6.40
CA PRO A 115 -9.83 6.88 7.67
C PRO A 115 -9.53 8.37 7.45
N ALA A 116 -9.98 9.20 8.40
CA ALA A 116 -9.68 10.62 8.38
C ALA A 116 -8.23 10.88 8.82
N PHE A 117 -7.62 11.95 8.31
CA PHE A 117 -6.36 12.43 8.87
C PHE A 117 -6.63 13.15 10.19
N ILE A 118 -6.32 12.51 11.31
CA ILE A 118 -6.46 13.04 12.67
C ILE A 118 -5.10 13.06 13.32
N PRO A 119 -4.32 14.16 13.18
CA PRO A 119 -2.99 14.23 13.74
C PRO A 119 -2.99 14.40 15.25
N GLN A 120 -1.91 13.96 15.89
CA GLN A 120 -1.59 14.24 17.28
C GLN A 120 -1.16 15.72 17.46
N GLU A 121 -0.75 16.09 18.67
CA GLU A 121 -0.36 17.48 19.01
C GLU A 121 0.79 18.04 18.18
N ASP A 122 1.66 17.17 17.65
CA ASP A 122 2.78 17.57 16.78
C ASP A 122 2.31 17.96 15.35
N GLY A 123 1.06 17.68 15.01
CA GLY A 123 0.43 17.99 13.72
C GLY A 123 0.77 17.04 12.58
N ILE A 124 1.69 16.09 12.76
CA ILE A 124 2.21 15.22 11.70
C ILE A 124 2.16 13.73 12.03
N THR A 125 2.03 13.38 13.29
CA THR A 125 1.92 11.99 13.75
C THR A 125 0.45 11.61 13.90
N PHE A 126 0.06 10.41 13.49
CA PHE A 126 -1.30 9.90 13.62
C PHE A 126 -1.31 8.39 13.86
N GLN A 127 -2.41 7.86 14.35
CA GLN A 127 -2.56 6.45 14.68
C GLN A 127 -3.70 5.79 13.90
N LEU A 128 -3.44 4.56 13.46
CA LEU A 128 -4.40 3.65 12.88
C LEU A 128 -4.17 2.27 13.48
N THR A 129 -5.20 1.69 14.09
CA THR A 129 -5.10 0.36 14.72
C THR A 129 -5.79 -0.67 13.84
N PRO A 130 -5.10 -1.74 13.40
CA PRO A 130 -5.74 -2.83 12.68
C PRO A 130 -6.66 -3.62 13.62
N VAL A 131 -7.86 -3.96 13.15
CA VAL A 131 -8.88 -4.68 13.93
C VAL A 131 -9.56 -5.73 13.08
N PHE A 132 -10.12 -6.75 13.74
CA PHE A 132 -11.13 -7.60 13.13
C PHE A 132 -12.51 -6.93 13.23
N LEU A 133 -13.43 -7.37 12.35
CA LEU A 133 -14.84 -7.04 12.45
C LEU A 133 -15.58 -8.24 13.07
N ASP A 134 -16.38 -7.99 14.10
CA ASP A 134 -17.19 -9.02 14.78
C ASP A 134 -18.54 -9.23 14.11
N THR A 135 -18.89 -8.36 13.17
CA THR A 135 -20.14 -8.42 12.41
C THR A 135 -19.92 -8.04 10.96
N VAL A 136 -20.73 -8.61 10.07
CA VAL A 136 -20.74 -8.25 8.65
C VAL A 136 -21.35 -6.86 8.49
N PRO A 137 -20.59 -5.85 8.02
CA PRO A 137 -21.06 -4.46 7.92
C PRO A 137 -22.09 -4.27 6.79
N GLY A 138 -23.01 -3.31 6.99
CA GLY A 138 -24.12 -3.02 6.09
C GLY A 138 -23.80 -2.05 4.95
N GLU A 139 -22.72 -1.30 5.08
CA GLU A 139 -22.40 -0.22 4.13
C GLU A 139 -21.87 -0.73 2.80
N SER A 140 -21.39 -1.97 2.74
CA SER A 140 -20.92 -2.58 1.52
C SER A 140 -21.55 -3.95 1.29
N PRO A 141 -22.50 -4.09 0.36
CA PRO A 141 -23.11 -5.39 0.04
C PRO A 141 -22.10 -6.41 -0.49
N ARG A 142 -20.92 -5.99 -0.93
CA ARG A 142 -19.85 -6.91 -1.36
C ARG A 142 -19.25 -7.70 -0.21
N LEU A 143 -19.25 -7.20 1.02
CA LEU A 143 -18.74 -7.95 2.17
C LEU A 143 -19.66 -9.09 2.59
N SER A 144 -20.99 -8.90 2.53
CA SER A 144 -21.91 -10.02 2.72
C SER A 144 -21.74 -11.08 1.63
N ASN A 145 -21.61 -10.66 0.37
CA ASN A 145 -21.32 -11.58 -0.73
C ASN A 145 -19.95 -12.27 -0.59
N TRP A 146 -18.97 -11.61 0.02
CA TRP A 146 -17.64 -12.18 0.25
C TRP A 146 -17.63 -13.22 1.35
N THR A 147 -18.42 -13.02 2.40
CA THR A 147 -18.51 -13.90 3.56
C THR A 147 -19.56 -15.00 3.43
N ASP A 148 -20.50 -14.87 2.48
CA ASP A 148 -21.74 -15.64 2.38
C ASP A 148 -22.65 -15.55 3.63
N LEU A 149 -22.46 -14.48 4.42
CA LEU A 149 -23.22 -14.19 5.62
C LEU A 149 -24.06 -12.93 5.39
N PRO A 150 -25.29 -12.87 5.94
CA PRO A 150 -26.12 -11.68 5.86
C PRO A 150 -25.50 -10.51 6.64
N VAL A 151 -25.85 -9.30 6.22
CA VAL A 151 -25.50 -8.08 6.96
C VAL A 151 -25.95 -8.18 8.42
N GLY A 152 -25.09 -7.78 9.35
CA GLY A 152 -25.33 -7.85 10.79
C GLY A 152 -25.10 -9.23 11.41
N ALA A 153 -24.80 -10.26 10.60
CA ALA A 153 -24.42 -11.55 11.15
C ALA A 153 -23.11 -11.47 11.94
N SER A 154 -23.04 -12.20 13.04
CA SER A 154 -21.79 -12.36 13.77
C SER A 154 -20.77 -13.13 12.93
N ILE A 155 -19.52 -12.69 12.94
CA ILE A 155 -18.41 -13.33 12.25
C ILE A 155 -17.24 -13.48 13.21
N GLY A 156 -16.66 -14.68 13.22
CA GLY A 156 -15.47 -14.97 14.01
C GLY A 156 -14.19 -14.59 13.28
N HIS A 157 -13.07 -14.77 13.95
CA HIS A 157 -11.75 -14.46 13.39
C HIS A 157 -10.65 -15.31 14.05
N ALA A 158 -9.48 -15.37 13.40
CA ALA A 158 -8.27 -15.99 13.91
C ALA A 158 -7.76 -15.34 15.21
N GLY A 159 -6.91 -16.05 15.95
CA GLY A 159 -6.45 -15.61 17.26
C GLY A 159 -5.39 -14.51 17.28
N LYS A 160 -4.62 -14.34 16.17
CA LYS A 160 -3.58 -13.31 16.07
C LYS A 160 -4.15 -12.00 15.52
N ALA A 161 -3.64 -10.86 16.00
CA ALA A 161 -4.06 -9.56 15.49
C ALA A 161 -3.69 -9.38 14.00
N PRO A 162 -4.50 -8.65 13.21
CA PRO A 162 -4.15 -8.27 11.86
C PRO A 162 -2.97 -7.28 11.83
N VAL A 163 -2.32 -7.19 10.68
CA VAL A 163 -1.16 -6.32 10.47
C VAL A 163 -1.54 -5.17 9.54
N LEU A 164 -1.13 -3.96 9.92
CA LEU A 164 -1.28 -2.76 9.12
C LEU A 164 0.04 -2.41 8.44
N GLN A 165 0.02 -2.22 7.13
CA GLN A 165 1.17 -1.83 6.33
C GLN A 165 0.84 -0.62 5.47
N MET A 166 1.77 0.32 5.36
CA MET A 166 1.70 1.39 4.36
C MET A 166 2.19 0.83 3.01
N ILE A 167 1.37 1.01 1.98
CA ILE A 167 1.71 0.58 0.61
C ILE A 167 2.37 1.72 -0.15
N THR A 168 1.79 2.91 -0.08
CA THR A 168 2.33 4.11 -0.72
C THR A 168 1.83 5.37 -0.02
N GLY A 169 2.59 6.44 -0.15
CA GLY A 169 2.25 7.74 0.42
C GLY A 169 3.44 8.38 1.16
N PRO A 170 3.34 9.67 1.49
CA PRO A 170 4.40 10.41 2.13
C PRO A 170 4.37 10.26 3.67
N VAL A 171 4.45 9.03 4.15
CA VAL A 171 4.51 8.73 5.59
C VAL A 171 5.55 7.66 5.88
N VAL A 172 6.02 7.64 7.10
CA VAL A 172 6.88 6.59 7.65
C VAL A 172 6.22 5.96 8.86
N LEU A 173 6.49 4.68 9.08
CA LEU A 173 6.07 3.93 10.25
C LEU A 173 6.96 4.29 11.43
N VAL A 174 6.36 4.71 12.56
CA VAL A 174 7.05 4.99 13.82
C VAL A 174 7.03 3.76 14.73
N ASP A 175 5.86 3.12 14.80
CA ASP A 175 5.65 1.83 15.48
C ASP A 175 4.52 1.05 14.77
N SER A 176 4.03 -0.04 15.34
CA SER A 176 3.05 -0.93 14.71
C SER A 176 1.72 -0.27 14.31
N VAL A 177 1.38 0.89 14.88
CA VAL A 177 0.10 1.60 14.67
C VAL A 177 0.27 3.10 14.46
N THR A 178 1.46 3.64 14.65
CA THR A 178 1.75 5.07 14.59
C THR A 178 2.52 5.40 13.32
N PHE A 179 2.03 6.38 12.59
CA PHE A 179 2.61 6.88 11.36
C PHE A 179 2.95 8.36 11.51
N ARG A 180 3.95 8.81 10.76
CA ARG A 180 4.38 10.20 10.71
C ARG A 180 4.50 10.67 9.27
N ILE A 181 3.96 11.86 8.97
CA ILE A 181 4.16 12.49 7.66
C ILE A 181 5.66 12.65 7.39
N GLN A 182 6.09 12.25 6.21
CA GLN A 182 7.46 12.40 5.72
C GLN A 182 7.41 12.82 4.25
N TRP A 183 7.40 14.13 4.01
CA TRP A 183 7.46 14.66 2.66
C TRP A 183 8.77 14.27 1.96
N ASN A 184 8.71 14.10 0.67
CA ASN A 184 9.83 13.64 -0.15
C ASN A 184 9.82 14.34 -1.51
N ARG A 185 10.74 13.98 -2.39
CA ARG A 185 10.87 14.56 -3.73
C ARG A 185 9.62 14.46 -4.62
N GLY A 186 8.70 13.58 -4.28
CA GLY A 186 7.40 13.46 -4.97
C GLY A 186 6.33 14.41 -4.43
N THR A 187 6.62 15.17 -3.37
CA THR A 187 5.68 16.13 -2.80
C THR A 187 5.53 17.33 -3.72
N LEU A 188 4.32 17.52 -4.24
CA LEU A 188 3.97 18.69 -5.05
C LEU A 188 3.32 19.74 -4.15
N TRP A 189 4.10 20.73 -3.72
CA TRP A 189 3.64 21.78 -2.80
C TRP A 189 2.55 22.70 -3.37
N THR A 190 2.25 22.54 -4.67
CA THR A 190 1.12 23.18 -5.34
C THR A 190 -0.18 22.42 -5.19
N ASP A 191 -0.12 21.13 -4.84
CA ASP A 191 -1.30 20.29 -4.66
C ASP A 191 -1.98 20.63 -3.33
N LYS A 192 -3.30 20.40 -3.30
CA LYS A 192 -4.08 20.59 -2.09
C LYS A 192 -4.10 19.37 -1.18
N LYS A 193 -3.88 18.19 -1.76
CA LYS A 193 -4.04 16.89 -1.09
C LYS A 193 -2.97 15.91 -1.53
N SER A 194 -2.66 14.97 -0.65
CA SER A 194 -1.81 13.81 -0.94
C SER A 194 -2.47 12.55 -0.39
N ASP A 195 -2.34 11.45 -1.12
CA ASP A 195 -2.94 10.17 -0.79
C ASP A 195 -1.95 9.24 -0.08
N ILE A 196 -2.45 8.51 0.90
CA ILE A 196 -1.76 7.42 1.56
C ILE A 196 -2.62 6.17 1.42
N VAL A 197 -2.04 5.09 0.94
CA VAL A 197 -2.71 3.79 0.83
C VAL A 197 -2.12 2.82 1.83
N PHE A 198 -3.00 2.18 2.59
CA PHE A 198 -2.68 1.15 3.56
C PHE A 198 -3.30 -0.19 3.16
N SER A 199 -2.71 -1.26 3.65
CA SER A 199 -3.27 -2.60 3.60
C SER A 199 -3.33 -3.17 5.02
N ILE A 200 -4.50 -3.60 5.43
CA ILE A 200 -4.72 -4.35 6.65
C ILE A 200 -4.84 -5.81 6.24
N THR A 201 -4.00 -6.68 6.79
CA THR A 201 -3.92 -8.09 6.37
C THR A 201 -3.89 -9.03 7.56
N HIS A 202 -4.47 -10.19 7.37
CA HIS A 202 -4.28 -11.35 8.23
C HIS A 202 -4.06 -12.60 7.37
N PRO A 203 -3.04 -13.43 7.61
CA PRO A 203 -2.75 -14.59 6.77
C PRO A 203 -3.75 -15.73 6.88
N GLY A 204 -4.68 -15.65 7.85
CA GLY A 204 -5.52 -16.78 8.24
C GLY A 204 -4.79 -17.73 9.19
N ASP A 205 -5.46 -18.82 9.52
CA ASP A 205 -4.93 -19.95 10.29
C ASP A 205 -5.54 -21.26 9.77
N GLU A 206 -5.62 -22.30 10.58
CA GLU A 206 -6.21 -23.59 10.18
C GLU A 206 -7.74 -23.52 10.00
N GLU A 207 -8.41 -22.56 10.62
CA GLU A 207 -9.87 -22.42 10.61
C GLU A 207 -10.36 -21.27 9.73
N TYR A 208 -9.62 -20.15 9.70
CA TYR A 208 -10.02 -18.92 9.04
C TYR A 208 -9.20 -18.61 7.79
N LYS A 209 -9.90 -18.20 6.72
CA LYS A 209 -9.28 -17.72 5.47
C LYS A 209 -8.40 -16.51 5.72
N PRO A 210 -7.40 -16.23 4.88
CA PRO A 210 -6.74 -14.93 4.86
C PRO A 210 -7.77 -13.81 4.64
N ALA A 211 -7.48 -12.65 5.21
CA ALA A 211 -8.30 -11.46 5.04
C ALA A 211 -7.43 -10.26 4.67
N VAL A 212 -7.98 -9.35 3.88
CA VAL A 212 -7.34 -8.11 3.50
C VAL A 212 -8.38 -7.00 3.37
N GLN A 213 -8.02 -5.83 3.89
CA GLN A 213 -8.75 -4.59 3.70
C GLN A 213 -7.79 -3.49 3.27
N GLN A 214 -8.14 -2.77 2.23
CA GLN A 214 -7.42 -1.57 1.82
C GLN A 214 -8.03 -0.35 2.49
N ALA A 215 -7.16 0.59 2.88
CA ALA A 215 -7.56 1.89 3.39
C ALA A 215 -6.85 2.99 2.61
N GLN A 216 -7.58 4.05 2.27
CA GLN A 216 -7.05 5.25 1.64
C GLN A 216 -7.31 6.45 2.54
N MET A 217 -6.24 7.10 2.98
CA MET A 217 -6.31 8.34 3.72
C MET A 217 -5.87 9.49 2.82
N ILE A 218 -6.61 10.58 2.85
CA ILE A 218 -6.25 11.81 2.14
C ILE A 218 -5.79 12.84 3.17
N ILE A 219 -4.56 13.33 3.00
CA ILE A 219 -4.00 14.38 3.86
C ILE A 219 -3.87 15.69 3.10
N PRO A 220 -4.15 16.84 3.75
CA PRO A 220 -3.80 18.13 3.17
C PRO A 220 -2.30 18.25 3.02
N VAL A 221 -1.82 18.83 1.93
CA VAL A 221 -0.39 19.12 1.77
C VAL A 221 0.02 20.31 2.64
N LYS A 222 -0.92 21.22 2.92
CA LYS A 222 -0.68 22.41 3.75
C LYS A 222 -1.81 22.63 4.75
N ASN A 223 -1.47 23.03 5.96
CA ASN A 223 -2.36 23.65 6.91
C ASN A 223 -2.48 25.14 6.58
N THR A 224 -3.69 25.62 6.36
CA THR A 224 -3.96 27.01 5.91
C THR A 224 -4.49 27.92 7.01
N GLU A 225 -4.74 27.38 8.20
CA GLU A 225 -5.28 28.10 9.35
C GLU A 225 -4.24 28.32 10.45
N GLY A 226 -4.41 29.38 11.23
CA GLY A 226 -3.59 29.70 12.40
C GLY A 226 -2.46 30.68 12.12
N GLN A 227 -1.48 30.69 13.04
CA GLN A 227 -0.34 31.59 13.00
C GLN A 227 0.57 31.30 11.81
N GLN A 228 0.97 32.34 11.09
CA GLN A 228 1.97 32.21 10.03
C GLN A 228 3.33 31.90 10.62
N GLN A 229 4.08 31.01 9.97
CA GLN A 229 5.46 30.70 10.30
C GLN A 229 6.36 30.74 9.05
N TYR A 230 7.65 30.81 9.29
CA TYR A 230 8.69 30.73 8.26
C TYR A 230 9.88 29.89 8.74
N ILE A 231 10.63 29.35 7.80
CA ILE A 231 11.83 28.54 8.07
C ILE A 231 13.07 29.36 7.74
N LYS A 232 14.02 29.40 8.67
CA LYS A 232 15.39 29.87 8.40
C LYS A 232 16.29 28.64 8.24
N PHE A 233 16.72 28.36 7.03
CA PHE A 233 17.61 27.25 6.69
C PHE A 233 19.02 27.77 6.45
N ALA A 234 20.01 27.28 7.17
CA ALA A 234 21.41 27.70 7.02
C ALA A 234 21.92 27.35 5.62
N THR A 235 22.71 28.26 5.03
CA THR A 235 23.34 28.06 3.73
C THR A 235 24.26 26.85 3.75
N LEU A 236 24.13 25.99 2.74
CA LEU A 236 24.97 24.82 2.55
C LEU A 236 26.16 25.18 1.65
N PRO A 237 27.43 25.05 2.11
CA PRO A 237 28.60 25.31 1.28
C PRO A 237 28.82 24.19 0.26
N ASP A 238 29.52 24.51 -0.85
CA ASP A 238 30.05 23.48 -1.73
C ASP A 238 31.03 22.57 -0.98
N ILE A 239 31.07 21.32 -1.35
CA ILE A 239 31.85 20.27 -0.67
C ILE A 239 32.81 19.58 -1.65
N LYS A 240 33.86 18.96 -1.09
CA LYS A 240 34.84 18.17 -1.83
C LYS A 240 34.33 16.74 -2.05
N ARG A 241 34.80 16.10 -3.13
CA ARG A 241 34.64 14.66 -3.35
C ARG A 241 35.09 13.87 -2.13
N GLY A 242 34.37 12.81 -1.78
CA GLY A 242 34.70 11.96 -0.64
C GLY A 242 34.13 12.46 0.69
N THR A 243 33.49 13.63 0.74
CA THR A 243 32.72 14.06 1.91
C THR A 243 31.63 13.04 2.18
N LYS A 244 31.52 12.56 3.43
CA LYS A 244 30.59 11.52 3.82
C LYS A 244 29.20 12.08 4.17
N TYR A 245 29.18 13.21 4.86
CA TYR A 245 27.93 13.86 5.30
C TYR A 245 28.08 15.37 5.42
N VAL A 246 26.94 16.06 5.43
CA VAL A 246 26.80 17.50 5.70
C VAL A 246 25.78 17.67 6.81
N SER A 247 26.05 18.49 7.81
CA SER A 247 25.07 18.82 8.86
C SER A 247 24.03 19.79 8.33
N LEU A 248 22.75 19.50 8.58
CA LEU A 248 21.62 20.34 8.26
C LEU A 248 21.19 21.11 9.50
N SER A 249 20.95 22.42 9.35
CA SER A 249 20.49 23.28 10.44
C SER A 249 19.42 24.23 9.94
N ALA A 250 18.20 24.05 10.44
CA ALA A 250 17.09 24.95 10.18
C ALA A 250 16.23 25.13 11.42
N VAL A 251 15.59 26.29 11.52
CA VAL A 251 14.68 26.64 12.62
C VAL A 251 13.38 27.21 12.04
N SER A 252 12.27 26.85 12.67
CA SER A 252 10.97 27.50 12.45
C SER A 252 10.79 28.68 13.36
N SER A 253 10.17 29.76 12.88
CA SER A 253 9.82 30.95 13.69
C SER A 253 8.87 30.65 14.84
N CYS A 254 8.14 29.51 14.79
CA CYS A 254 7.25 29.05 15.85
C CYS A 254 7.87 27.98 16.76
N GLY A 255 9.15 27.68 16.61
CA GLY A 255 9.86 26.68 17.43
C GLY A 255 9.55 25.22 17.11
N LEU A 256 8.73 24.94 16.08
CA LEU A 256 8.41 23.58 15.66
C LEU A 256 9.62 22.93 14.99
N PRO A 257 9.83 21.60 15.14
CA PRO A 257 10.90 20.87 14.48
C PRO A 257 10.82 21.00 12.95
N VAL A 258 11.94 21.25 12.30
CA VAL A 258 12.05 21.34 10.84
C VAL A 258 12.58 20.01 10.31
N ASP A 259 11.92 19.46 9.32
CA ASP A 259 12.32 18.25 8.63
C ASP A 259 12.94 18.56 7.27
N PHE A 260 13.66 17.57 6.72
CA PHE A 260 14.39 17.72 5.48
C PHE A 260 14.12 16.56 4.53
N TYR A 261 14.24 16.82 3.22
CA TYR A 261 14.39 15.76 2.22
C TYR A 261 15.28 16.21 1.07
N VAL A 262 15.83 15.25 0.32
CA VAL A 262 16.61 15.51 -0.87
C VAL A 262 15.68 15.58 -2.07
N GLU A 263 15.60 16.77 -2.71
CA GLU A 263 14.88 16.95 -3.97
C GLU A 263 15.67 16.34 -5.12
N SER A 264 16.98 16.54 -5.15
CA SER A 264 17.86 16.01 -6.20
C SER A 264 19.30 15.84 -5.72
N GLY A 265 20.03 14.92 -6.33
CA GLY A 265 21.43 14.64 -6.06
C GLY A 265 21.67 13.29 -5.35
N PRO A 266 22.93 12.84 -5.29
CA PRO A 266 23.33 11.56 -4.71
C PRO A 266 23.44 11.66 -3.18
N ALA A 267 22.32 11.82 -2.50
CA ALA A 267 22.25 11.95 -1.05
C ALA A 267 20.89 11.51 -0.52
N TYR A 268 20.83 11.21 0.79
CA TYR A 268 19.60 11.05 1.56
C TYR A 268 19.74 11.72 2.92
N VAL A 269 18.61 11.97 3.59
CA VAL A 269 18.58 12.59 4.91
C VAL A 269 18.47 11.50 5.99
N ASP A 270 19.26 11.63 7.05
CA ASP A 270 19.21 10.84 8.26
C ASP A 270 19.22 11.82 9.46
N GLY A 271 18.05 12.06 10.04
CA GLY A 271 17.85 13.12 11.03
C GLY A 271 18.31 14.49 10.52
N ASN A 272 19.27 15.09 11.20
CA ASN A 272 19.87 16.36 10.83
C ASN A 272 21.16 16.20 9.99
N ARG A 273 21.37 15.05 9.37
CA ARG A 273 22.51 14.79 8.50
C ARG A 273 22.07 14.48 7.08
N LEU A 274 22.73 15.11 6.14
CA LEU A 274 22.65 14.77 4.74
C LEU A 274 23.79 13.78 4.43
N ILE A 275 23.46 12.53 4.22
CA ILE A 275 24.42 11.48 3.91
C ILE A 275 24.64 11.43 2.39
N LEU A 276 25.90 11.55 1.95
CA LEU A 276 26.27 11.45 0.54
C LEU A 276 26.36 9.98 0.13
N THR A 277 25.74 9.61 -0.99
CA THR A 277 25.81 8.27 -1.56
C THR A 277 26.94 8.15 -2.57
N ALA A 278 27.24 6.95 -3.01
CA ALA A 278 28.21 6.73 -4.07
C ALA A 278 27.79 7.46 -5.36
N ILE A 279 28.73 8.18 -5.94
CA ILE A 279 28.54 8.86 -7.22
C ILE A 279 28.91 7.88 -8.34
N PRO A 280 28.04 7.67 -9.36
CA PRO A 280 28.31 6.75 -10.44
C PRO A 280 29.65 7.06 -11.16
N PRO A 281 30.39 6.04 -11.59
CA PRO A 281 31.56 6.23 -12.43
C PRO A 281 31.23 7.06 -13.67
N LYS A 282 32.18 7.88 -14.14
CA LYS A 282 32.04 8.77 -15.30
C LYS A 282 31.08 9.96 -15.10
N THR A 283 30.64 10.25 -13.86
CA THR A 283 29.83 11.44 -13.57
C THR A 283 30.64 12.72 -13.84
N THR A 284 30.04 13.64 -14.55
CA THR A 284 30.62 14.99 -14.79
C THR A 284 30.44 15.88 -13.56
N TYR A 285 31.48 16.54 -13.13
CA TYR A 285 31.48 17.48 -12.02
C TYR A 285 31.36 18.91 -12.49
N PRO A 286 30.81 19.84 -11.69
CA PRO A 286 30.30 19.63 -10.32
C PRO A 286 28.94 18.93 -10.28
N VAL A 287 28.70 18.08 -9.26
CA VAL A 287 27.42 17.39 -9.05
C VAL A 287 26.52 18.23 -8.15
N LYS A 288 25.36 18.60 -8.65
CA LYS A 288 24.36 19.41 -7.93
C LYS A 288 23.61 18.55 -6.90
N VAL A 289 23.46 19.09 -5.69
CA VAL A 289 22.61 18.53 -4.62
C VAL A 289 21.63 19.60 -4.15
N THR A 290 20.35 19.25 -4.06
CA THR A 290 19.30 20.16 -3.60
C THR A 290 18.56 19.55 -2.44
N VAL A 291 18.45 20.29 -1.33
CA VAL A 291 17.78 19.89 -0.10
C VAL A 291 16.63 20.85 0.19
N ILE A 292 15.50 20.30 0.61
CA ILE A 292 14.33 21.05 1.04
C ILE A 292 14.21 20.92 2.56
N ALA A 293 14.05 22.04 3.23
CA ALA A 293 13.62 22.14 4.63
C ALA A 293 12.13 22.48 4.65
N TRP A 294 11.34 21.74 5.44
CA TRP A 294 9.89 21.89 5.53
C TRP A 294 9.39 21.79 6.97
N GLN A 295 8.23 22.41 7.24
CA GLN A 295 7.54 22.36 8.51
C GLN A 295 6.02 22.45 8.25
N TYR A 296 5.30 21.39 8.63
CA TYR A 296 3.88 21.22 8.28
C TYR A 296 2.92 22.12 9.06
N GLY A 297 3.33 22.62 10.24
CA GLY A 297 2.41 23.30 11.16
C GLY A 297 1.56 22.30 11.94
N LYS A 298 0.49 22.78 12.54
CA LYS A 298 -0.45 21.94 13.28
C LYS A 298 -1.86 22.50 13.29
N ASN A 299 -2.86 21.64 13.37
CA ASN A 299 -4.28 22.00 13.44
C ASN A 299 -4.83 22.09 14.87
N SER A 300 -4.10 21.60 15.87
CA SER A 300 -4.43 21.78 17.31
C SER A 300 -4.07 23.18 17.78
N ASP A 301 -4.77 23.67 18.79
CA ASP A 301 -4.48 25.00 19.36
C ASP A 301 -3.13 25.05 20.12
N PRO A 302 -2.37 26.12 19.96
CA PRO A 302 -2.55 27.17 18.96
C PRO A 302 -2.26 26.66 17.55
N LYS A 303 -3.20 26.88 16.61
CA LYS A 303 -3.05 26.48 15.22
C LYS A 303 -1.86 27.21 14.54
N ILE A 304 -1.10 26.48 13.76
CA ILE A 304 0.07 27.00 13.04
C ILE A 304 -0.01 26.56 11.56
N LYS A 305 0.07 27.52 10.65
CA LYS A 305 0.08 27.26 9.20
C LYS A 305 1.33 26.50 8.78
N THR A 306 1.24 25.76 7.69
CA THR A 306 2.42 25.20 7.03
C THR A 306 3.36 26.32 6.58
N ALA A 307 4.65 26.18 6.90
CA ALA A 307 5.66 27.08 6.37
C ALA A 307 5.88 26.85 4.87
N GLU A 308 6.17 27.91 4.12
CA GLU A 308 6.70 27.72 2.75
C GLU A 308 8.05 26.99 2.84
N PRO A 309 8.24 25.89 2.07
CA PRO A 309 9.47 25.13 2.09
C PRO A 309 10.67 25.97 1.63
N VAL A 310 11.80 25.80 2.27
CA VAL A 310 13.05 26.51 1.92
C VAL A 310 14.02 25.57 1.24
N LYS A 311 14.49 25.97 0.07
CA LYS A 311 15.42 25.21 -0.77
C LYS A 311 16.85 25.73 -0.60
N GLN A 312 17.80 24.80 -0.36
CA GLN A 312 19.23 25.06 -0.44
C GLN A 312 19.87 24.16 -1.50
N THR A 313 20.78 24.74 -2.27
CA THR A 313 21.52 24.02 -3.31
C THR A 313 23.00 24.23 -3.13
N PHE A 314 23.79 23.17 -3.25
CA PHE A 314 25.26 23.20 -3.23
C PHE A 314 25.82 22.20 -4.25
N TYR A 315 27.12 22.21 -4.44
CA TYR A 315 27.79 21.37 -5.41
C TYR A 315 28.90 20.52 -4.78
N ILE A 316 29.03 19.29 -5.26
CA ILE A 316 30.17 18.42 -5.01
C ILE A 316 31.20 18.68 -6.09
N ARG A 317 32.39 19.14 -5.69
CA ARG A 317 33.50 19.56 -6.60
C ARG A 317 34.65 18.56 -6.56
#